data_f01a3ed8c0e38456c9c78240d3df5495
#
_entry.id   f01a3ed8c0e38456c9c78240d3df5495
#
_cell.length_a   1.000
_cell.length_b   1.000
_cell.length_c   1.000
_cell.angle_alpha   90.00
_cell.angle_beta   90.00
_cell.angle_gamma   90.00
#
_symmetry.space_group_name_H-M   'P 1'
#
loop_
_entity.id
_entity.type
_entity.pdbx_description
1 polymer ?
#
loop_
_entity_poly.entity_id
_entity_poly.type
_entity_poly.pdbx_seq_one_letter_code
_entity_poly.pdbx_strand_id
1 'polypeptide(L)'
;MLVGAVVVSAVLLSAWKRSSLAESDAAAANQPELAESVVTALVREHEHIRTTTSIGTVVATRSITVRNELAGTVRHVTLEPGKIVEAGTVLVALDVSVEEADLQALQAQAELARTQFARMQRMSERRAASEMEVDTARAEQEVVQAQVARIKAVINRKVIRAPFRARIGISDVHPGQYLNEGTLLTTLQGVDDSAYVDFTVAQQVAANLRAGNSVDVFASSEGPAVGVKAEILAIDARVDPSTRNAMVRAKIKDAAQVARPGASVRVQVAVGTPLMATAVPASAVRKGPAGDHVFVVVADDQGKTRARLRAVHVDAMAGDDAVITKGLSAGEQVAASGSFKLREAALVAVSNPPASVAQSAIATTKPGQTATSM
;
A
#
# COMPACT_ATOMS: atom_id res chain seq x y z
N MET A 1 45.98 -86.95 6.88
CA MET A 1 46.67 -85.85 7.57
C MET A 1 46.48 -84.48 6.94
N LEU A 2 46.32 -84.33 5.63
CA LEU A 2 46.15 -83.03 4.96
C LEU A 2 44.84 -82.26 5.32
N VAL A 3 43.71 -82.94 5.49
CA VAL A 3 42.41 -82.26 5.82
C VAL A 3 42.43 -81.70 7.23
N GLY A 4 43.08 -82.28 8.20
CA GLY A 4 43.20 -81.74 9.56
C GLY A 4 43.98 -80.41 9.63
N ALA A 5 45.06 -80.33 8.81
CA ALA A 5 45.88 -79.10 8.76
C ALA A 5 45.11 -77.91 8.13
N VAL A 6 44.25 -78.16 7.16
CA VAL A 6 43.42 -77.13 6.52
C VAL A 6 42.35 -76.64 7.48
N VAL A 7 41.74 -77.53 8.27
CA VAL A 7 40.69 -77.10 9.26
C VAL A 7 41.32 -76.27 10.40
N VAL A 8 42.51 -76.67 10.87
CA VAL A 8 43.23 -75.92 11.91
C VAL A 8 43.65 -74.52 11.40
N SER A 9 44.16 -74.44 10.17
CA SER A 9 44.52 -73.14 9.59
C SER A 9 43.27 -72.23 9.33
N ALA A 10 42.14 -72.81 8.95
CA ALA A 10 40.90 -72.04 8.78
C ALA A 10 40.35 -71.52 10.12
N VAL A 11 40.46 -72.32 11.19
CA VAL A 11 40.06 -71.92 12.55
C VAL A 11 40.99 -70.82 13.08
N LEU A 12 42.30 -70.95 12.88
CA LEU A 12 43.26 -69.90 13.29
C LEU A 12 43.07 -68.58 12.50
N LEU A 13 42.82 -68.62 11.20
CA LEU A 13 42.56 -67.50 10.38
C LEU A 13 41.22 -66.82 10.78
N SER A 14 40.21 -67.60 11.11
CA SER A 14 38.92 -67.05 11.57
C SER A 14 39.01 -66.40 12.95
N ALA A 15 39.82 -67.02 13.86
CA ALA A 15 40.07 -66.41 15.18
C ALA A 15 40.89 -65.11 15.08
N TRP A 16 41.95 -65.11 14.24
CA TRP A 16 42.77 -63.95 13.99
C TRP A 16 41.96 -62.84 13.34
N LYS A 17 41.10 -63.16 12.35
CA LYS A 17 40.20 -62.18 11.72
C LYS A 17 39.16 -61.60 12.69
N ARG A 18 38.64 -62.45 13.61
CA ARG A 18 37.73 -61.95 14.65
C ARG A 18 38.41 -61.02 15.68
N SER A 19 39.68 -61.35 16.08
CA SER A 19 40.44 -60.51 16.98
C SER A 19 40.85 -59.18 16.32
N SER A 20 41.27 -59.21 15.06
CA SER A 20 41.61 -57.98 14.32
C SER A 20 40.40 -57.12 14.06
N LEU A 21 39.22 -57.67 13.83
CA LEU A 21 37.94 -56.86 13.74
C LEU A 21 37.57 -56.31 15.09
N ALA A 22 37.71 -57.09 16.19
CA ALA A 22 37.41 -56.57 17.54
C ALA A 22 38.38 -55.43 17.98
N GLU A 23 39.69 -55.56 17.60
CA GLU A 23 40.65 -54.49 17.86
C GLU A 23 40.38 -53.22 16.98
N SER A 24 39.97 -53.42 15.72
CA SER A 24 39.60 -52.27 14.87
C SER A 24 38.31 -51.59 15.33
N ASP A 25 37.32 -52.36 15.80
CA ASP A 25 36.09 -51.82 16.38
C ASP A 25 36.35 -51.11 17.72
N ALA A 26 37.25 -51.64 18.56
CA ALA A 26 37.65 -50.98 19.80
C ALA A 26 38.52 -49.71 19.55
N ALA A 27 39.35 -49.72 18.53
CA ALA A 27 40.12 -48.57 18.11
C ALA A 27 39.21 -47.48 17.49
N ALA A 28 38.20 -47.87 16.74
CA ALA A 28 37.19 -46.95 16.19
C ALA A 28 36.31 -46.36 17.29
N ALA A 29 35.97 -47.16 18.31
CA ALA A 29 35.18 -46.66 19.46
C ALA A 29 35.95 -45.68 20.37
N ASN A 30 37.29 -45.74 20.32
CA ASN A 30 38.18 -44.88 21.11
C ASN A 30 38.73 -43.64 20.34
N GLN A 31 38.31 -43.46 19.08
CA GLN A 31 38.67 -42.21 18.37
C GLN A 31 37.95 -41.05 19.03
N PRO A 32 38.66 -39.94 19.34
CA PRO A 32 38.01 -38.74 19.87
C PRO A 32 36.99 -38.24 18.86
N GLU A 33 35.72 -38.18 19.27
CA GLU A 33 34.63 -37.64 18.46
C GLU A 33 34.98 -36.21 18.06
N LEU A 34 35.11 -35.94 16.77
CA LEU A 34 35.45 -34.62 16.26
C LEU A 34 34.28 -33.63 16.56
N ALA A 35 34.60 -32.59 17.32
CA ALA A 35 33.62 -31.55 17.60
C ALA A 35 33.52 -30.58 16.42
N GLU A 36 32.32 -30.41 15.86
CA GLU A 36 32.05 -29.44 14.81
C GLU A 36 31.92 -28.03 15.40
N SER A 37 32.71 -27.10 14.88
CA SER A 37 32.66 -25.70 15.32
C SER A 37 31.47 -24.97 14.67
N VAL A 38 30.60 -24.41 15.51
CA VAL A 38 29.43 -23.66 15.08
C VAL A 38 29.27 -22.38 15.90
N VAL A 39 28.67 -21.36 15.28
CA VAL A 39 28.19 -20.16 15.98
C VAL A 39 26.74 -20.41 16.37
N THR A 40 26.40 -20.21 17.63
CA THR A 40 25.04 -20.34 18.13
C THR A 40 24.31 -18.99 18.14
N ALA A 41 23.01 -19.05 17.98
CA ALA A 41 22.12 -17.90 18.19
C ALA A 41 21.05 -18.27 19.21
N LEU A 42 20.66 -17.28 20.02
CA LEU A 42 19.58 -17.43 21.00
C LEU A 42 18.23 -17.24 20.29
N VAL A 43 17.31 -18.14 20.54
CA VAL A 43 15.93 -18.03 20.06
C VAL A 43 15.24 -16.88 20.80
N ARG A 44 14.73 -15.89 20.08
CA ARG A 44 14.08 -14.71 20.65
C ARG A 44 12.57 -14.80 20.44
N GLU A 45 11.80 -14.27 21.37
CA GLU A 45 10.38 -14.04 21.13
C GLU A 45 10.20 -12.91 20.10
N HIS A 46 9.26 -13.10 19.20
CA HIS A 46 8.90 -12.15 18.17
C HIS A 46 7.38 -12.14 17.99
N GLU A 47 6.80 -10.96 18.16
CA GLU A 47 5.39 -10.78 17.82
C GLU A 47 5.26 -10.77 16.30
N HIS A 48 4.57 -11.77 15.76
CA HIS A 48 4.41 -11.97 14.35
C HIS A 48 2.95 -11.79 13.92
N ILE A 49 2.76 -10.95 12.92
CA ILE A 49 1.47 -10.77 12.27
C ILE A 49 1.63 -11.27 10.83
N ARG A 50 0.83 -12.25 10.46
CA ARG A 50 0.79 -12.67 9.06
C ARG A 50 0.34 -11.52 8.20
N THR A 51 1.00 -11.33 7.06
CA THR A 51 0.63 -10.32 6.08
C THR A 51 0.32 -10.98 4.75
N THR A 52 -0.62 -10.43 4.04
CA THR A 52 -0.85 -10.73 2.62
C THR A 52 -0.49 -9.51 1.79
N THR A 53 0.03 -9.75 0.60
CA THR A 53 0.42 -8.68 -0.31
C THR A 53 -0.60 -8.59 -1.44
N SER A 54 -1.08 -7.38 -1.72
CA SER A 54 -1.95 -7.08 -2.84
C SER A 54 -1.35 -5.95 -3.69
N ILE A 55 -1.74 -5.90 -4.95
CA ILE A 55 -1.43 -4.77 -5.82
C ILE A 55 -2.59 -3.80 -5.74
N GLY A 56 -2.29 -2.54 -5.46
CA GLY A 56 -3.24 -1.44 -5.43
C GLY A 56 -2.92 -0.39 -6.48
N THR A 57 -3.88 0.50 -6.72
CA THR A 57 -3.72 1.67 -7.58
C THR A 57 -3.94 2.93 -6.76
N VAL A 58 -3.03 3.90 -6.90
CA VAL A 58 -3.19 5.21 -6.27
C VAL A 58 -4.24 6.01 -7.02
N VAL A 59 -5.21 6.55 -6.28
CA VAL A 59 -6.31 7.35 -6.82
C VAL A 59 -6.29 8.73 -6.17
N ALA A 60 -6.38 9.78 -6.97
CA ALA A 60 -6.50 11.13 -6.43
C ALA A 60 -7.79 11.27 -5.62
N THR A 61 -7.76 12.07 -4.54
CA THR A 61 -8.95 12.36 -3.72
C THR A 61 -10.05 13.03 -4.51
N ARG A 62 -9.66 13.86 -5.51
CA ARG A 62 -10.56 14.54 -6.43
C ARG A 62 -10.01 14.41 -7.84
N SER A 63 -10.81 13.88 -8.74
CA SER A 63 -10.48 13.78 -10.16
C SER A 63 -11.76 13.94 -10.97
N ILE A 64 -11.74 14.81 -11.95
CA ILE A 64 -12.88 15.02 -12.86
C ILE A 64 -12.40 15.10 -14.31
N THR A 65 -13.26 14.64 -15.20
CA THR A 65 -13.13 14.85 -16.63
C THR A 65 -13.96 16.07 -17.01
N VAL A 66 -13.31 17.15 -17.46
CA VAL A 66 -13.96 18.39 -17.85
C VAL A 66 -14.44 18.27 -19.28
N ARG A 67 -15.73 18.56 -19.47
CA ARG A 67 -16.39 18.62 -20.79
C ARG A 67 -17.15 19.94 -20.89
N ASN A 68 -17.29 20.47 -22.11
CA ASN A 68 -18.19 21.61 -22.32
C ASN A 68 -19.66 21.17 -22.26
N GLU A 69 -20.51 22.01 -21.68
CA GLU A 69 -21.94 21.76 -21.56
C GLU A 69 -22.74 22.33 -22.77
N LEU A 70 -22.19 23.30 -23.47
CA LEU A 70 -22.83 23.96 -24.60
C LEU A 70 -21.85 24.03 -25.78
N ALA A 71 -22.38 23.91 -26.99
CA ALA A 71 -21.58 24.10 -28.19
C ALA A 71 -21.17 25.56 -28.38
N GLY A 72 -20.02 25.78 -29.02
CA GLY A 72 -19.56 27.12 -29.36
C GLY A 72 -18.11 27.17 -29.80
N THR A 73 -17.70 28.34 -30.32
CA THR A 73 -16.30 28.59 -30.73
C THR A 73 -15.48 29.01 -29.52
N VAL A 74 -14.29 28.45 -29.39
CA VAL A 74 -13.35 28.78 -28.32
C VAL A 74 -12.75 30.16 -28.55
N ARG A 75 -12.93 31.06 -27.58
CA ARG A 75 -12.35 32.40 -27.59
C ARG A 75 -11.04 32.48 -26.83
N HIS A 76 -10.96 31.80 -25.70
CA HIS A 76 -9.78 31.81 -24.83
C HIS A 76 -9.57 30.45 -24.17
N VAL A 77 -8.29 30.07 -24.02
CA VAL A 77 -7.87 28.81 -23.39
C VAL A 77 -6.69 29.07 -22.47
N THR A 78 -6.74 28.51 -21.26
CA THR A 78 -5.63 28.52 -20.29
C THR A 78 -5.23 27.09 -19.88
N LEU A 79 -5.53 26.10 -20.72
CA LEU A 79 -5.26 24.68 -20.48
C LEU A 79 -3.80 24.32 -20.80
N GLU A 80 -2.86 24.77 -19.96
CA GLU A 80 -1.47 24.35 -20.07
C GLU A 80 -1.27 22.97 -19.38
N PRO A 81 -0.91 21.91 -20.12
CA PRO A 81 -0.75 20.59 -19.53
C PRO A 81 0.29 20.58 -18.40
N GLY A 82 -0.08 19.94 -17.26
CA GLY A 82 0.77 19.83 -16.08
C GLY A 82 0.76 21.04 -15.14
N LYS A 83 0.23 22.19 -15.56
CA LYS A 83 0.09 23.39 -14.70
C LYS A 83 -0.94 23.18 -13.59
N ILE A 84 -0.65 23.77 -12.43
CA ILE A 84 -1.59 23.80 -11.30
C ILE A 84 -2.41 25.09 -11.40
N VAL A 85 -3.72 24.96 -11.28
CA VAL A 85 -4.68 26.07 -11.26
C VAL A 85 -5.47 26.09 -9.97
N GLU A 86 -5.85 27.27 -9.55
CA GLU A 86 -6.71 27.48 -8.38
C GLU A 86 -8.20 27.32 -8.73
N ALA A 87 -9.02 27.07 -7.70
CA ALA A 87 -10.46 27.03 -7.86
C ALA A 87 -10.98 28.37 -8.45
N GLY A 88 -11.93 28.28 -9.39
CA GLY A 88 -12.50 29.44 -10.09
C GLY A 88 -11.70 29.94 -11.30
N THR A 89 -10.46 29.48 -11.50
CA THR A 89 -9.66 29.83 -12.70
C THR A 89 -10.41 29.44 -13.97
N VAL A 90 -10.52 30.39 -14.93
CA VAL A 90 -11.10 30.09 -16.24
C VAL A 90 -10.18 29.15 -17.01
N LEU A 91 -10.71 28.04 -17.45
CA LEU A 91 -9.99 27.04 -18.24
C LEU A 91 -10.22 27.23 -19.73
N VAL A 92 -11.50 27.39 -20.11
CA VAL A 92 -11.93 27.65 -21.48
C VAL A 92 -13.06 28.65 -21.44
N ALA A 93 -13.02 29.67 -22.28
CA ALA A 93 -14.13 30.58 -22.53
C ALA A 93 -14.56 30.42 -23.98
N LEU A 94 -15.82 30.08 -24.19
CA LEU A 94 -16.46 30.08 -25.50
C LEU A 94 -16.89 31.50 -25.87
N ASP A 95 -17.17 31.78 -27.13
CA ASP A 95 -17.68 33.02 -27.59
C ASP A 95 -19.13 33.23 -27.05
N VAL A 96 -19.34 34.35 -26.41
CA VAL A 96 -20.61 34.76 -25.77
C VAL A 96 -21.13 36.08 -26.32
N SER A 97 -20.57 36.58 -27.45
CA SER A 97 -20.88 37.88 -28.01
C SER A 97 -22.37 38.05 -28.33
N VAL A 98 -23.02 36.99 -28.83
CA VAL A 98 -24.46 37.01 -29.11
C VAL A 98 -25.28 37.05 -27.82
N GLU A 99 -24.96 36.20 -26.86
CA GLU A 99 -25.62 36.13 -25.58
C GLU A 99 -25.44 37.42 -24.75
N GLU A 100 -24.28 38.09 -24.89
CA GLU A 100 -24.03 39.38 -24.25
C GLU A 100 -24.91 40.48 -24.86
N ALA A 101 -25.08 40.49 -26.18
CA ALA A 101 -26.02 41.42 -26.85
C ALA A 101 -27.49 41.17 -26.45
N ASP A 102 -27.90 39.92 -26.40
CA ASP A 102 -29.21 39.49 -25.91
C ASP A 102 -29.44 39.90 -24.46
N LEU A 103 -28.43 39.71 -23.59
CA LEU A 103 -28.47 40.12 -22.19
C LEU A 103 -28.69 41.62 -22.07
N GLN A 104 -28.00 42.45 -22.86
CA GLN A 104 -28.15 43.89 -22.85
C GLN A 104 -29.56 44.30 -23.27
N ALA A 105 -30.13 43.69 -24.31
CA ALA A 105 -31.50 43.93 -24.74
C ALA A 105 -32.54 43.57 -23.66
N LEU A 106 -32.39 42.41 -23.04
CA LEU A 106 -33.27 41.96 -21.95
C LEU A 106 -33.13 42.79 -20.69
N GLN A 107 -31.96 43.33 -20.39
CA GLN A 107 -31.76 44.25 -19.28
C GLN A 107 -32.49 45.58 -19.48
N ALA A 108 -32.47 46.10 -20.72
CA ALA A 108 -33.25 47.31 -21.07
C ALA A 108 -34.77 47.08 -20.93
N GLN A 109 -35.26 45.89 -21.39
CA GLN A 109 -36.66 45.51 -21.20
C GLN A 109 -37.02 45.36 -19.72
N ALA A 110 -36.15 44.77 -18.90
CA ALA A 110 -36.37 44.58 -17.45
C ALA A 110 -36.49 45.96 -16.72
N GLU A 111 -35.67 46.92 -17.11
CA GLU A 111 -35.78 48.29 -16.53
C GLU A 111 -37.04 49.02 -16.96
N LEU A 112 -37.49 48.83 -18.20
CA LEU A 112 -38.78 49.34 -18.65
C LEU A 112 -39.95 48.73 -17.86
N ALA A 113 -40.00 47.41 -17.75
CA ALA A 113 -41.04 46.69 -17.00
C ALA A 113 -41.04 47.09 -15.51
N ARG A 114 -39.87 47.20 -14.91
CA ARG A 114 -39.73 47.71 -13.54
C ARG A 114 -40.31 49.10 -13.37
N THR A 115 -40.02 50.03 -14.30
CA THR A 115 -40.54 51.38 -14.26
C THR A 115 -42.06 51.43 -14.43
N GLN A 116 -42.59 50.57 -15.31
CA GLN A 116 -44.02 50.38 -15.52
C GLN A 116 -44.73 49.91 -14.26
N PHE A 117 -44.21 48.82 -13.65
CA PHE A 117 -44.75 48.27 -12.40
C PHE A 117 -44.74 49.34 -11.29
N ALA A 118 -43.64 50.05 -11.07
CA ALA A 118 -43.54 51.10 -10.08
C ALA A 118 -44.51 52.30 -10.36
N ARG A 119 -44.86 52.56 -11.63
CA ARG A 119 -45.85 53.55 -12.02
C ARG A 119 -47.26 53.05 -11.67
N MET A 120 -47.62 51.82 -12.06
CA MET A 120 -48.93 51.23 -11.76
C MET A 120 -49.16 51.13 -10.26
N GLN A 121 -48.18 50.76 -9.48
CA GLN A 121 -48.24 50.69 -8.03
C GLN A 121 -48.58 52.11 -7.42
N ARG A 122 -47.89 53.15 -7.85
CA ARG A 122 -48.17 54.52 -7.40
C ARG A 122 -49.54 55.03 -7.86
N MET A 123 -50.06 54.62 -9.03
CA MET A 123 -51.38 54.94 -9.52
C MET A 123 -52.46 54.23 -8.71
N SER A 124 -52.25 52.96 -8.37
CA SER A 124 -53.12 52.14 -7.51
C SER A 124 -53.27 52.81 -6.11
N GLU A 125 -52.13 53.17 -5.50
CA GLU A 125 -52.14 53.93 -4.21
C GLU A 125 -53.00 55.18 -4.26
N ARG A 126 -53.13 55.83 -5.43
CA ARG A 126 -53.98 57.03 -5.67
C ARG A 126 -55.32 56.62 -6.20
N ARG A 127 -55.73 55.35 -6.21
CA ARG A 127 -57.00 54.83 -6.75
C ARG A 127 -57.20 55.12 -8.25
N ALA A 128 -56.11 55.27 -9.01
CA ALA A 128 -56.12 55.58 -10.43
C ALA A 128 -55.71 54.38 -11.33
N ALA A 129 -55.46 53.19 -10.74
CA ALA A 129 -55.27 51.91 -11.41
C ALA A 129 -55.94 50.78 -10.62
N SER A 130 -56.39 49.74 -11.31
CA SER A 130 -57.01 48.58 -10.72
C SER A 130 -55.88 47.58 -10.20
N GLU A 131 -56.28 46.73 -9.25
CA GLU A 131 -55.38 45.69 -8.75
C GLU A 131 -54.92 44.74 -9.89
N MET A 132 -55.77 44.41 -10.85
CA MET A 132 -55.48 43.60 -12.03
C MET A 132 -54.37 44.21 -12.90
N GLU A 133 -54.36 45.56 -13.08
CA GLU A 133 -53.30 46.25 -13.84
C GLU A 133 -51.97 46.21 -13.11
N VAL A 134 -51.97 46.31 -11.77
CA VAL A 134 -50.78 46.19 -10.95
C VAL A 134 -50.25 44.78 -11.02
N ASP A 135 -51.10 43.77 -10.89
CA ASP A 135 -50.72 42.34 -10.97
C ASP A 135 -50.20 41.98 -12.36
N THR A 136 -50.80 42.51 -13.42
CA THR A 136 -50.31 42.35 -14.79
C THR A 136 -48.89 42.92 -14.96
N ALA A 137 -48.67 44.17 -14.51
CA ALA A 137 -47.36 44.82 -14.60
C ALA A 137 -46.30 44.12 -13.74
N ARG A 138 -46.69 43.53 -12.59
CA ARG A 138 -45.81 42.70 -11.76
C ARG A 138 -45.42 41.44 -12.49
N ALA A 139 -46.39 40.70 -13.03
CA ALA A 139 -46.14 39.47 -13.76
C ALA A 139 -45.21 39.68 -14.98
N GLU A 140 -45.42 40.79 -15.71
CA GLU A 140 -44.55 41.16 -16.83
C GLU A 140 -43.11 41.43 -16.38
N GLN A 141 -42.90 42.15 -15.27
CA GLN A 141 -41.57 42.35 -14.69
C GLN A 141 -40.91 41.04 -14.30
N GLU A 142 -41.64 40.15 -13.64
CA GLU A 142 -41.10 38.84 -13.22
C GLU A 142 -40.69 37.97 -14.41
N VAL A 143 -41.48 37.94 -15.49
CA VAL A 143 -41.16 37.21 -16.73
C VAL A 143 -39.85 37.72 -17.34
N VAL A 144 -39.68 39.03 -17.47
CA VAL A 144 -38.45 39.59 -18.07
C VAL A 144 -37.25 39.35 -17.17
N GLN A 145 -37.40 39.46 -15.85
CA GLN A 145 -36.34 39.11 -14.89
C GLN A 145 -35.91 37.64 -15.00
N ALA A 146 -36.86 36.71 -15.17
CA ALA A 146 -36.58 35.32 -15.41
C ALA A 146 -35.79 35.09 -16.72
N GLN A 147 -36.11 35.85 -17.78
CA GLN A 147 -35.38 35.80 -19.05
C GLN A 147 -33.93 36.29 -18.91
N VAL A 148 -33.70 37.39 -18.16
CA VAL A 148 -32.34 37.88 -17.82
C VAL A 148 -31.57 36.82 -17.04
N ALA A 149 -32.19 36.16 -16.05
CA ALA A 149 -31.56 35.10 -15.29
C ALA A 149 -31.17 33.91 -16.18
N ARG A 150 -32.03 33.52 -17.13
CA ARG A 150 -31.78 32.44 -18.10
C ARG A 150 -30.55 32.74 -18.96
N ILE A 151 -30.46 33.90 -19.59
CA ILE A 151 -29.35 34.21 -20.47
C ILE A 151 -28.03 34.34 -19.71
N LYS A 152 -28.03 34.84 -18.46
CA LYS A 152 -26.88 34.87 -17.58
C LYS A 152 -26.39 33.43 -17.26
N ALA A 153 -27.31 32.50 -17.06
CA ALA A 153 -26.95 31.07 -16.84
C ALA A 153 -26.29 30.45 -18.08
N VAL A 154 -26.76 30.79 -19.28
CA VAL A 154 -26.14 30.36 -20.53
C VAL A 154 -24.71 30.89 -20.65
N ILE A 155 -24.51 32.20 -20.43
CA ILE A 155 -23.17 32.81 -20.45
C ILE A 155 -22.23 32.13 -19.43
N ASN A 156 -22.72 31.90 -18.21
CA ASN A 156 -21.92 31.25 -17.17
C ASN A 156 -21.50 29.83 -17.55
N ARG A 157 -22.36 29.07 -18.24
CA ARG A 157 -22.02 27.72 -18.73
C ARG A 157 -21.02 27.70 -19.88
N LYS A 158 -20.96 28.79 -20.65
CA LYS A 158 -19.96 28.94 -21.73
C LYS A 158 -18.59 29.32 -21.21
N VAL A 159 -18.43 29.66 -19.92
CA VAL A 159 -17.16 29.95 -19.24
C VAL A 159 -16.84 28.81 -18.28
N ILE A 160 -16.02 27.87 -18.73
CA ILE A 160 -15.64 26.68 -17.98
C ILE A 160 -14.52 27.03 -17.00
N ARG A 161 -14.74 26.73 -15.72
CA ARG A 161 -13.82 27.04 -14.62
C ARG A 161 -13.40 25.79 -13.87
N ALA A 162 -12.22 25.85 -13.22
CA ALA A 162 -11.76 24.82 -12.31
C ALA A 162 -12.61 24.81 -11.03
N PRO A 163 -13.24 23.69 -10.64
CA PRO A 163 -14.09 23.63 -9.44
C PRO A 163 -13.27 23.52 -8.14
N PHE A 164 -12.00 23.13 -8.23
CA PHE A 164 -11.07 23.02 -7.12
C PHE A 164 -9.64 23.22 -7.63
N ARG A 165 -8.70 23.41 -6.71
CA ARG A 165 -7.27 23.48 -7.01
C ARG A 165 -6.81 22.15 -7.61
N ALA A 166 -6.32 22.16 -8.86
CA ALA A 166 -6.06 20.96 -9.62
C ALA A 166 -4.87 21.13 -10.55
N ARG A 167 -4.26 20.00 -10.89
CA ARG A 167 -3.30 19.88 -12.00
C ARG A 167 -4.06 19.56 -13.29
N ILE A 168 -3.78 20.33 -14.33
CA ILE A 168 -4.37 20.14 -15.66
C ILE A 168 -3.71 18.93 -16.33
N GLY A 169 -4.54 18.05 -16.89
CA GLY A 169 -4.12 16.94 -17.75
C GLY A 169 -3.76 17.39 -19.16
N ILE A 170 -3.64 16.46 -20.07
CA ILE A 170 -3.41 16.76 -21.49
C ILE A 170 -4.69 17.34 -22.08
N SER A 171 -4.54 18.38 -22.88
CA SER A 171 -5.62 19.06 -23.60
C SER A 171 -5.17 19.37 -25.03
N ASP A 172 -6.10 19.24 -25.96
CA ASP A 172 -5.91 19.55 -27.37
C ASP A 172 -6.99 20.55 -27.83
N VAL A 173 -7.23 21.57 -27.01
CA VAL A 173 -8.21 22.62 -27.27
C VAL A 173 -7.47 23.90 -27.63
N HIS A 174 -7.86 24.51 -28.78
CA HIS A 174 -7.22 25.70 -29.32
C HIS A 174 -8.21 26.85 -29.50
N PRO A 175 -7.77 28.10 -29.37
CA PRO A 175 -8.58 29.27 -29.73
C PRO A 175 -9.04 29.21 -31.19
N GLY A 176 -10.29 29.57 -31.48
CA GLY A 176 -10.93 29.49 -32.80
C GLY A 176 -11.53 28.12 -33.14
N GLN A 177 -11.26 27.07 -32.33
CA GLN A 177 -11.86 25.75 -32.54
C GLN A 177 -13.34 25.77 -32.15
N TYR A 178 -14.18 25.11 -32.97
CA TYR A 178 -15.59 24.88 -32.62
C TYR A 178 -15.71 23.58 -31.80
N LEU A 179 -16.37 23.65 -30.66
CA LEU A 179 -16.64 22.53 -29.78
C LEU A 179 -18.13 22.17 -29.80
N ASN A 180 -18.42 20.89 -30.04
CA ASN A 180 -19.75 20.34 -29.82
C ASN A 180 -20.00 20.10 -28.34
N GLU A 181 -21.26 20.05 -27.94
CA GLU A 181 -21.67 19.70 -26.57
C GLU A 181 -21.07 18.35 -26.15
N GLY A 182 -20.57 18.25 -24.91
CA GLY A 182 -19.97 17.04 -24.37
C GLY A 182 -18.53 16.74 -24.82
N THR A 183 -17.90 17.62 -25.61
CA THR A 183 -16.51 17.45 -26.04
C THR A 183 -15.57 17.43 -24.83
N LEU A 184 -14.66 16.46 -24.80
CA LEU A 184 -13.62 16.37 -23.77
C LEU A 184 -12.64 17.54 -23.90
N LEU A 185 -12.44 18.30 -22.84
CA LEU A 185 -11.49 19.41 -22.79
C LEU A 185 -10.17 19.00 -22.13
N THR A 186 -10.25 18.43 -20.94
CA THR A 186 -9.09 17.93 -20.17
C THR A 186 -9.56 17.11 -18.99
N THR A 187 -8.62 16.52 -18.27
CA THR A 187 -8.83 15.95 -16.94
C THR A 187 -8.21 16.87 -15.88
N LEU A 188 -8.87 17.04 -14.75
CA LEU A 188 -8.35 17.78 -13.61
C LEU A 188 -8.11 16.81 -12.46
N GLN A 189 -6.89 16.80 -11.95
CA GLN A 189 -6.52 16.03 -10.77
C GLN A 189 -6.25 16.98 -9.61
N GLY A 190 -6.96 16.79 -8.48
CA GLY A 190 -6.76 17.57 -7.27
C GLY A 190 -5.31 17.46 -6.78
N VAL A 191 -4.77 18.59 -6.35
CA VAL A 191 -3.44 18.67 -5.73
C VAL A 191 -3.65 18.71 -4.23
N ASP A 192 -3.92 17.54 -3.67
CA ASP A 192 -4.10 17.35 -2.23
C ASP A 192 -2.88 16.58 -1.68
N ASP A 193 -2.54 16.80 -0.42
CA ASP A 193 -1.45 16.07 0.26
C ASP A 193 -1.82 14.60 0.54
N SER A 194 -3.08 14.24 0.37
CA SER A 194 -3.59 12.89 0.56
C SER A 194 -4.07 12.26 -0.74
N ALA A 195 -3.96 10.94 -0.83
CA ALA A 195 -4.53 10.15 -1.92
C ALA A 195 -5.23 8.90 -1.37
N TYR A 196 -6.00 8.26 -2.20
CA TYR A 196 -6.55 6.94 -1.92
C TYR A 196 -5.70 5.87 -2.59
N VAL A 197 -5.72 4.67 -2.01
CA VAL A 197 -5.23 3.46 -2.64
C VAL A 197 -6.39 2.47 -2.68
N ASP A 198 -6.76 2.10 -3.89
CA ASP A 198 -7.75 1.06 -4.15
C ASP A 198 -7.01 -0.25 -4.41
N PHE A 199 -7.33 -1.29 -3.65
CA PHE A 199 -6.73 -2.62 -3.79
C PHE A 199 -7.76 -3.70 -3.48
N THR A 200 -7.51 -4.92 -3.94
CA THR A 200 -8.41 -6.03 -3.72
C THR A 200 -7.79 -7.05 -2.78
N VAL A 201 -8.60 -7.63 -1.92
CA VAL A 201 -8.20 -8.71 -1.02
C VAL A 201 -9.20 -9.86 -1.08
N ALA A 202 -8.73 -11.07 -0.80
CA ALA A 202 -9.60 -12.23 -0.73
C ALA A 202 -10.71 -12.03 0.33
N GLN A 203 -11.91 -12.52 0.06
CA GLN A 203 -13.07 -12.40 0.96
C GLN A 203 -12.77 -12.81 2.40
N GLN A 204 -11.96 -13.87 2.59
CA GLN A 204 -11.57 -14.34 3.92
C GLN A 204 -10.72 -13.31 4.69
N VAL A 205 -9.86 -12.56 3.99
CA VAL A 205 -9.07 -11.47 4.56
C VAL A 205 -9.97 -10.28 4.84
N ALA A 206 -10.83 -9.90 3.90
CA ALA A 206 -11.76 -8.78 4.03
C ALA A 206 -12.69 -8.92 5.22
N ALA A 207 -13.11 -10.14 5.56
CA ALA A 207 -14.01 -10.42 6.70
C ALA A 207 -13.41 -9.96 8.06
N ASN A 208 -12.08 -9.93 8.17
CA ASN A 208 -11.37 -9.53 9.39
C ASN A 208 -10.92 -8.06 9.37
N LEU A 209 -11.05 -7.37 8.24
CA LEU A 209 -10.69 -5.96 8.15
C LEU A 209 -11.83 -5.07 8.67
N ARG A 210 -11.45 -3.90 9.16
CA ARG A 210 -12.38 -2.84 9.58
C ARG A 210 -11.86 -1.49 9.09
N ALA A 211 -12.76 -0.55 8.90
CA ALA A 211 -12.38 0.86 8.74
C ALA A 211 -11.54 1.31 9.96
N GLY A 212 -10.49 2.08 9.71
CA GLY A 212 -9.51 2.49 10.70
C GLY A 212 -8.30 1.54 10.83
N ASN A 213 -8.35 0.32 10.29
CA ASN A 213 -7.15 -0.54 10.28
C ASN A 213 -6.04 0.09 9.43
N SER A 214 -4.80 -0.08 9.88
CA SER A 214 -3.60 0.38 9.16
C SER A 214 -3.11 -0.69 8.19
N VAL A 215 -2.68 -0.26 7.02
CA VAL A 215 -2.00 -1.08 6.00
C VAL A 215 -0.72 -0.38 5.56
N ASP A 216 0.28 -1.15 5.16
CA ASP A 216 1.53 -0.59 4.68
C ASP A 216 1.54 -0.57 3.15
N VAL A 217 1.81 0.61 2.59
CA VAL A 217 1.83 0.85 1.14
C VAL A 217 3.25 1.13 0.69
N PHE A 218 3.73 0.37 -0.27
CA PHE A 218 5.08 0.48 -0.82
C PHE A 218 5.01 0.91 -2.29
N ALA A 219 5.83 1.89 -2.66
CA ALA A 219 6.02 2.22 -4.07
C ALA A 219 6.56 0.98 -4.82
N SER A 220 6.13 0.80 -6.07
CA SER A 220 6.54 -0.35 -6.90
C SER A 220 7.98 -0.26 -7.42
N SER A 221 8.78 0.72 -7.03
CA SER A 221 10.16 0.91 -7.50
C SER A 221 11.14 -0.04 -6.82
N GLU A 222 12.15 -0.49 -7.56
CA GLU A 222 13.31 -1.21 -7.06
C GLU A 222 14.15 -0.28 -6.16
N GLY A 223 14.01 -0.43 -4.85
CA GLY A 223 14.75 0.32 -3.84
C GLY A 223 14.37 -0.16 -2.45
N PRO A 224 15.09 0.27 -1.40
CA PRO A 224 14.67 -0.02 -0.04
C PRO A 224 13.25 0.53 0.14
N ALA A 225 12.30 -0.39 0.28
CA ALA A 225 10.88 -0.08 0.30
C ALA A 225 10.55 0.69 1.58
N VAL A 226 10.52 2.02 1.49
CA VAL A 226 9.95 2.83 2.56
C VAL A 226 8.43 2.68 2.47
N GLY A 227 7.88 1.89 3.38
CA GLY A 227 6.43 1.72 3.50
C GLY A 227 5.81 2.97 4.12
N VAL A 228 4.76 3.48 3.48
CA VAL A 228 3.93 4.55 4.04
C VAL A 228 2.65 3.92 4.60
N LYS A 229 2.29 4.28 5.83
CA LYS A 229 1.06 3.79 6.44
C LYS A 229 -0.17 4.45 5.81
N ALA A 230 -1.12 3.61 5.42
CA ALA A 230 -2.44 4.04 4.97
C ALA A 230 -3.51 3.50 5.91
N GLU A 231 -4.58 4.24 6.08
CA GLU A 231 -5.71 3.88 6.92
C GLU A 231 -6.88 3.40 6.05
N ILE A 232 -7.42 2.22 6.32
CA ILE A 232 -8.59 1.70 5.61
C ILE A 232 -9.77 2.64 5.86
N LEU A 233 -10.27 3.24 4.79
CA LEU A 233 -11.43 4.11 4.82
C LEU A 233 -12.73 3.33 4.67
N ALA A 234 -12.77 2.40 3.72
CA ALA A 234 -13.94 1.60 3.42
C ALA A 234 -13.57 0.26 2.78
N ILE A 235 -14.43 -0.72 2.98
CA ILE A 235 -14.41 -2.00 2.32
C ILE A 235 -15.72 -2.09 1.54
N ASP A 236 -15.66 -2.44 0.25
CA ASP A 236 -16.88 -2.59 -0.56
C ASP A 236 -17.74 -3.72 0.02
N ALA A 237 -19.02 -3.45 0.18
CA ALA A 237 -19.99 -4.44 0.65
C ALA A 237 -20.17 -5.60 -0.35
N ARG A 238 -19.85 -5.37 -1.62
CA ARG A 238 -19.97 -6.36 -2.69
C ARG A 238 -18.63 -7.06 -2.92
N VAL A 239 -18.66 -8.38 -2.90
CA VAL A 239 -17.56 -9.24 -3.32
C VAL A 239 -17.74 -9.55 -4.81
N ASP A 240 -16.68 -9.44 -5.58
CA ASP A 240 -16.66 -9.82 -6.99
C ASP A 240 -16.86 -11.34 -7.11
N PRO A 241 -17.95 -11.82 -7.75
CA PRO A 241 -18.26 -13.24 -7.80
C PRO A 241 -17.27 -14.05 -8.64
N SER A 242 -16.55 -13.43 -9.57
CA SER A 242 -15.58 -14.09 -10.46
C SER A 242 -14.24 -14.32 -9.78
N THR A 243 -13.75 -13.34 -9.05
CA THR A 243 -12.44 -13.37 -8.36
C THR A 243 -12.54 -13.71 -6.89
N ARG A 244 -13.74 -13.61 -6.29
CA ARG A 244 -14.01 -13.73 -4.86
C ARG A 244 -13.19 -12.75 -4.00
N ASN A 245 -12.89 -11.60 -4.58
CA ASN A 245 -12.17 -10.53 -3.90
C ASN A 245 -13.12 -9.39 -3.51
N ALA A 246 -12.85 -8.75 -2.40
CA ALA A 246 -13.47 -7.50 -1.98
C ALA A 246 -12.53 -6.33 -2.30
N MET A 247 -13.09 -5.22 -2.78
CA MET A 247 -12.35 -3.99 -2.97
C MET A 247 -12.22 -3.23 -1.66
N VAL A 248 -11.03 -2.73 -1.38
CA VAL A 248 -10.72 -1.95 -0.19
C VAL A 248 -10.12 -0.63 -0.61
N ARG A 249 -10.57 0.45 0.00
CA ARG A 249 -10.01 1.79 -0.15
C ARG A 249 -9.33 2.21 1.13
N ALA A 250 -8.05 2.54 1.03
CA ALA A 250 -7.28 3.14 2.11
C ALA A 250 -6.85 4.57 1.76
N LYS A 251 -6.66 5.41 2.77
CA LYS A 251 -6.21 6.80 2.64
C LYS A 251 -4.75 6.92 3.06
N ILE A 252 -3.92 7.46 2.19
CA ILE A 252 -2.54 7.86 2.46
C ILE A 252 -2.54 9.35 2.80
N LYS A 253 -1.88 9.75 3.90
CA LYS A 253 -1.78 11.17 4.31
C LYS A 253 -0.71 11.93 3.55
N ASP A 254 0.43 11.31 3.23
CA ASP A 254 1.56 11.92 2.52
C ASP A 254 1.77 11.24 1.16
N ALA A 255 0.78 11.38 0.28
CA ALA A 255 0.74 10.68 -1.00
C ALA A 255 1.90 11.03 -1.95
N ALA A 256 2.46 12.24 -1.84
CA ALA A 256 3.57 12.70 -2.67
C ALA A 256 4.83 11.83 -2.53
N GLN A 257 5.00 11.15 -1.39
CA GLN A 257 6.14 10.28 -1.11
C GLN A 257 6.00 8.87 -1.68
N VAL A 258 4.78 8.45 -2.05
CA VAL A 258 4.51 7.06 -2.46
C VAL A 258 4.48 6.92 -3.96
N ALA A 259 3.54 7.58 -4.63
CA ALA A 259 3.38 7.48 -6.07
C ALA A 259 2.36 8.51 -6.59
N ARG A 260 2.43 8.80 -7.89
CA ARG A 260 1.44 9.66 -8.55
C ARG A 260 0.11 8.92 -8.71
N PRO A 261 -1.02 9.63 -8.73
CA PRO A 261 -2.30 9.03 -9.09
C PRO A 261 -2.21 8.25 -10.42
N GLY A 262 -2.80 7.06 -10.44
CA GLY A 262 -2.72 6.10 -11.54
C GLY A 262 -1.57 5.10 -11.44
N ALA A 263 -0.60 5.29 -10.53
CA ALA A 263 0.50 4.36 -10.36
C ALA A 263 0.08 3.12 -9.55
N SER A 264 0.69 1.99 -9.86
CA SER A 264 0.58 0.76 -9.08
C SER A 264 1.46 0.82 -7.83
N VAL A 265 0.94 0.28 -6.75
CA VAL A 265 1.62 0.17 -5.45
C VAL A 265 1.41 -1.22 -4.87
N ARG A 266 2.34 -1.65 -4.02
CA ARG A 266 2.21 -2.88 -3.25
C ARG A 266 1.61 -2.54 -1.90
N VAL A 267 0.54 -3.24 -1.51
CA VAL A 267 -0.14 -3.05 -0.24
C VAL A 267 0.03 -4.30 0.60
N GLN A 268 0.61 -4.17 1.78
CA GLN A 268 0.68 -5.24 2.77
C GLN A 268 -0.44 -5.07 3.79
N VAL A 269 -1.24 -6.11 3.89
CA VAL A 269 -2.42 -6.17 4.76
C VAL A 269 -2.18 -7.20 5.84
N ALA A 270 -2.34 -6.82 7.10
CA ALA A 270 -2.27 -7.74 8.22
C ALA A 270 -3.46 -8.73 8.17
N VAL A 271 -3.19 -10.03 8.37
CA VAL A 271 -4.18 -11.10 8.35
C VAL A 271 -4.22 -11.80 9.70
N GLY A 272 -5.34 -11.69 10.38
CA GLY A 272 -5.55 -12.31 11.68
C GLY A 272 -5.00 -11.50 12.86
N THR A 273 -4.93 -12.14 14.03
CA THR A 273 -4.40 -11.56 15.25
C THR A 273 -2.89 -11.78 15.36
N PRO A 274 -2.16 -10.85 16.00
CA PRO A 274 -0.78 -11.09 16.36
C PRO A 274 -0.63 -12.39 17.14
N LEU A 275 0.40 -13.17 16.82
CA LEU A 275 0.75 -14.38 17.55
C LEU A 275 2.20 -14.29 18.01
N MET A 276 2.46 -14.84 19.19
CA MET A 276 3.83 -14.98 19.67
C MET A 276 4.51 -16.11 18.89
N ALA A 277 5.55 -15.77 18.18
CA ALA A 277 6.39 -16.66 17.42
C ALA A 277 7.83 -16.57 17.96
N THR A 278 8.72 -17.38 17.43
CA THR A 278 10.15 -17.30 17.75
C THR A 278 10.92 -16.86 16.51
N ALA A 279 11.96 -16.07 16.69
CA ALA A 279 12.84 -15.63 15.61
C ALA A 279 14.24 -16.21 15.79
N VAL A 280 14.81 -16.71 14.71
CA VAL A 280 16.20 -17.20 14.63
C VAL A 280 16.83 -16.68 13.33
N PRO A 281 18.16 -16.49 13.27
CA PRO A 281 18.81 -16.13 12.03
C PRO A 281 18.48 -17.15 10.93
N ALA A 282 18.24 -16.66 9.71
CA ALA A 282 17.91 -17.50 8.55
C ALA A 282 18.94 -18.60 8.29
N SER A 283 20.21 -18.35 8.64
CA SER A 283 21.31 -19.31 8.55
C SER A 283 21.15 -20.54 9.48
N ALA A 284 20.32 -20.44 10.53
CA ALA A 284 20.02 -21.55 11.42
C ALA A 284 19.04 -22.56 10.81
N VAL A 285 18.19 -22.10 9.88
CA VAL A 285 17.16 -22.94 9.26
C VAL A 285 17.77 -23.74 8.12
N ARG A 286 17.51 -25.05 8.14
CA ARG A 286 17.92 -26.00 7.10
C ARG A 286 16.70 -26.61 6.44
N LYS A 287 16.75 -26.76 5.13
CA LYS A 287 15.73 -27.46 4.35
C LYS A 287 16.17 -28.90 4.11
N GLY A 288 15.29 -29.81 4.41
CA GLY A 288 15.54 -31.23 4.20
C GLY A 288 14.35 -31.97 3.58
N PRO A 289 14.49 -33.26 3.23
CA PRO A 289 13.41 -34.04 2.64
C PRO A 289 12.16 -34.15 3.53
N ALA A 290 12.36 -34.07 4.87
CA ALA A 290 11.27 -34.08 5.86
C ALA A 290 10.71 -32.70 6.23
N GLY A 291 11.15 -31.63 5.55
CA GLY A 291 10.75 -30.24 5.81
C GLY A 291 11.86 -29.41 6.43
N ASP A 292 11.47 -28.24 6.94
CA ASP A 292 12.38 -27.30 7.57
C ASP A 292 12.76 -27.78 8.98
N HIS A 293 14.04 -27.67 9.32
CA HIS A 293 14.56 -28.07 10.62
C HIS A 293 15.70 -27.14 11.08
N VAL A 294 15.95 -27.16 12.36
CA VAL A 294 17.10 -26.50 13.01
C VAL A 294 17.85 -27.49 13.87
N PHE A 295 19.10 -27.18 14.19
CA PHE A 295 19.88 -27.93 15.19
C PHE A 295 19.86 -27.14 16.51
N VAL A 296 19.17 -27.69 17.51
CA VAL A 296 19.17 -27.15 18.87
C VAL A 296 20.42 -27.66 19.58
N VAL A 297 21.14 -26.80 20.22
CA VAL A 297 22.37 -27.07 20.92
C VAL A 297 22.07 -27.31 22.40
N VAL A 298 22.22 -28.54 22.88
CA VAL A 298 21.91 -28.95 24.26
C VAL A 298 23.07 -29.68 24.86
N ALA A 299 23.22 -29.59 26.19
CA ALA A 299 24.17 -30.41 26.92
C ALA A 299 23.60 -31.83 27.07
N ASP A 300 24.45 -32.85 26.84
CA ASP A 300 24.13 -34.26 27.12
C ASP A 300 24.32 -34.59 28.63
N ASP A 301 24.00 -35.83 29.01
CA ASP A 301 24.12 -36.32 30.40
C ASP A 301 25.57 -36.32 30.89
N GLN A 302 26.55 -36.19 29.98
CA GLN A 302 27.98 -36.12 30.27
C GLN A 302 28.52 -34.69 30.29
N GLY A 303 27.65 -33.69 30.12
CA GLY A 303 28.01 -32.27 30.07
C GLY A 303 28.64 -31.84 28.74
N LYS A 304 28.65 -32.72 27.70
CA LYS A 304 29.12 -32.37 26.37
C LYS A 304 27.99 -31.72 25.55
N THR A 305 28.34 -30.72 24.78
CA THR A 305 27.35 -30.01 23.93
C THR A 305 27.09 -30.77 22.64
N ARG A 306 25.83 -31.14 22.38
CA ARG A 306 25.41 -31.89 21.19
C ARG A 306 24.33 -31.17 20.41
N ALA A 307 24.32 -31.40 19.08
CA ALA A 307 23.30 -30.89 18.18
C ALA A 307 22.12 -31.87 18.12
N ARG A 308 20.91 -31.41 18.37
CA ARG A 308 19.68 -32.19 18.17
C ARG A 308 18.87 -31.59 17.04
N LEU A 309 18.57 -32.38 16.04
CA LEU A 309 17.70 -32.00 14.95
C LEU A 309 16.27 -31.83 15.45
N ARG A 310 15.67 -30.68 15.18
CA ARG A 310 14.28 -30.40 15.51
C ARG A 310 13.55 -29.84 14.31
N ALA A 311 12.47 -30.51 13.93
CA ALA A 311 11.58 -30.03 12.88
C ALA A 311 10.89 -28.73 13.33
N VAL A 312 10.83 -27.75 12.45
CA VAL A 312 10.25 -26.43 12.70
C VAL A 312 9.29 -26.04 11.58
N HIS A 313 8.35 -25.14 11.90
CA HIS A 313 7.50 -24.55 10.90
C HIS A 313 7.87 -23.08 10.73
N VAL A 314 8.50 -22.75 9.60
CA VAL A 314 8.85 -21.39 9.21
C VAL A 314 7.64 -20.76 8.54
N ASP A 315 7.14 -19.65 9.09
CA ASP A 315 5.96 -18.93 8.57
C ASP A 315 6.39 -17.81 7.61
N ALA A 316 7.42 -17.07 7.96
CA ALA A 316 7.91 -15.93 7.18
C ALA A 316 9.42 -15.68 7.39
N MET A 317 9.98 -14.89 6.51
CA MET A 317 11.31 -14.29 6.67
C MET A 317 11.12 -12.81 7.01
N ALA A 318 11.72 -12.36 8.11
CA ALA A 318 11.69 -10.98 8.58
C ALA A 318 13.13 -10.40 8.52
N GLY A 319 13.50 -9.84 7.37
CA GLY A 319 14.87 -9.44 7.09
C GLY A 319 15.81 -10.65 7.08
N ASP A 320 16.83 -10.66 7.95
CA ASP A 320 17.80 -11.75 8.09
C ASP A 320 17.34 -12.85 9.06
N ASP A 321 16.17 -12.71 9.68
CA ASP A 321 15.62 -13.65 10.63
C ASP A 321 14.48 -14.48 10.03
N ALA A 322 14.40 -15.76 10.40
CA ALA A 322 13.30 -16.66 10.10
C ALA A 322 12.33 -16.69 11.29
N VAL A 323 11.05 -16.42 11.01
CA VAL A 323 9.98 -16.48 12.01
C VAL A 323 9.42 -17.89 12.06
N ILE A 324 9.52 -18.51 13.23
CA ILE A 324 9.13 -19.89 13.49
C ILE A 324 7.92 -19.90 14.42
N THR A 325 6.84 -20.52 13.95
CA THR A 325 5.57 -20.59 14.70
C THR A 325 5.42 -21.88 15.50
N LYS A 326 6.17 -22.93 15.15
CA LYS A 326 6.14 -24.23 15.87
C LYS A 326 7.51 -24.85 15.89
N GLY A 327 7.86 -25.51 17.00
CA GLY A 327 9.03 -26.34 17.12
C GLY A 327 10.18 -25.77 17.95
N LEU A 328 10.16 -24.48 18.29
CA LEU A 328 11.15 -23.82 19.14
C LEU A 328 10.50 -23.07 20.31
N SER A 329 11.24 -22.96 21.39
CA SER A 329 10.91 -22.15 22.56
C SER A 329 11.91 -20.99 22.72
N ALA A 330 11.43 -19.86 23.23
CA ALA A 330 12.31 -18.74 23.53
C ALA A 330 13.38 -19.14 24.56
N GLY A 331 14.60 -18.63 24.37
CA GLY A 331 15.75 -18.95 25.23
C GLY A 331 16.54 -20.20 24.84
N GLU A 332 16.07 -21.01 23.90
CA GLU A 332 16.86 -22.13 23.36
C GLU A 332 18.03 -21.61 22.52
N GLN A 333 19.12 -22.39 22.45
CA GLN A 333 20.25 -22.09 21.58
C GLN A 333 20.17 -22.94 20.32
N VAL A 334 20.29 -22.30 19.14
CA VAL A 334 20.31 -22.96 17.85
C VAL A 334 21.64 -22.73 17.13
N ALA A 335 22.11 -23.69 16.37
CA ALA A 335 23.29 -23.53 15.53
C ALA A 335 22.93 -22.66 14.32
N ALA A 336 23.51 -21.46 14.24
CA ALA A 336 23.28 -20.49 13.16
C ALA A 336 24.30 -20.68 12.03
N SER A 337 25.56 -20.27 12.24
CA SER A 337 26.61 -20.42 11.25
C SER A 337 27.34 -21.78 11.45
N GLY A 338 27.59 -22.48 10.35
CA GLY A 338 28.18 -23.84 10.38
C GLY A 338 27.16 -24.97 10.58
N SER A 339 25.88 -24.68 10.71
CA SER A 339 24.78 -25.64 10.87
C SER A 339 24.74 -26.72 9.76
N PHE A 340 25.26 -26.42 8.56
CA PHE A 340 25.30 -27.35 7.43
C PHE A 340 26.24 -28.56 7.61
N LYS A 341 27.16 -28.49 8.57
CA LYS A 341 28.09 -29.58 8.91
C LYS A 341 27.48 -30.55 9.91
N LEU A 342 26.43 -30.14 10.61
CA LEU A 342 25.85 -30.89 11.71
C LEU A 342 25.02 -32.08 11.22
N ARG A 343 25.06 -33.14 12.03
CA ARG A 343 24.20 -34.32 11.95
C ARG A 343 23.52 -34.50 13.32
N GLU A 344 22.50 -35.34 13.37
CA GLU A 344 21.87 -35.70 14.63
C GLU A 344 22.91 -36.24 15.63
N ALA A 345 22.84 -35.73 16.86
CA ALA A 345 23.73 -36.08 17.98
C ALA A 345 25.21 -35.69 17.81
N ALA A 346 25.62 -34.94 16.76
CA ALA A 346 27.00 -34.50 16.57
C ALA A 346 27.51 -33.68 17.77
N LEU A 347 28.75 -33.88 18.16
CA LEU A 347 29.45 -33.09 19.17
C LEU A 347 29.70 -31.66 18.62
N VAL A 348 29.37 -30.66 19.40
CA VAL A 348 29.43 -29.24 18.99
C VAL A 348 30.43 -28.48 19.84
N ALA A 349 31.36 -27.79 19.19
CA ALA A 349 32.17 -26.76 19.81
C ALA A 349 31.57 -25.39 19.50
N VAL A 350 31.01 -24.73 20.52
CA VAL A 350 30.43 -23.39 20.36
C VAL A 350 31.56 -22.38 20.21
N SER A 351 31.65 -21.75 19.06
CA SER A 351 32.55 -20.61 18.82
C SER A 351 31.79 -19.30 18.97
N ASN A 352 32.38 -18.37 19.72
CA ASN A 352 31.82 -17.02 19.77
C ASN A 352 31.99 -16.33 18.40
N PRO A 353 30.99 -15.58 17.91
CA PRO A 353 31.15 -14.80 16.69
C PRO A 353 32.30 -13.79 16.87
N PRO A 354 33.10 -13.53 15.82
CA PRO A 354 34.08 -12.45 15.87
C PRO A 354 33.34 -11.13 16.16
N ALA A 355 33.92 -10.32 17.06
CA ALA A 355 33.31 -9.11 17.63
C ALA A 355 32.86 -8.02 16.61
N SER A 356 33.15 -8.18 15.33
CA SER A 356 32.83 -7.20 14.29
C SER A 356 31.35 -7.17 13.85
N VAL A 357 30.54 -8.20 14.17
CA VAL A 357 29.14 -8.26 13.76
C VAL A 357 28.18 -7.69 14.82
N ALA A 358 28.64 -7.56 16.06
CA ALA A 358 27.80 -7.08 17.17
C ALA A 358 27.63 -5.53 17.21
N GLN A 359 28.43 -4.75 16.48
CA GLN A 359 28.39 -3.29 16.53
C GLN A 359 27.41 -2.63 15.54
N SER A 360 26.89 -3.33 14.54
CA SER A 360 25.90 -2.76 13.61
C SER A 360 24.47 -2.69 14.15
N ALA A 361 24.15 -3.37 15.25
CA ALA A 361 22.79 -3.43 15.77
C ALA A 361 22.45 -2.38 16.85
N ILE A 362 23.43 -1.57 17.33
CA ILE A 362 23.22 -0.63 18.44
C ILE A 362 23.18 0.85 17.99
N ALA A 363 23.38 1.15 16.71
CA ALA A 363 23.54 2.52 16.22
C ALA A 363 22.23 3.19 15.74
N THR A 364 21.05 2.67 16.05
CA THR A 364 19.81 3.34 15.66
C THR A 364 18.82 3.42 16.81
N THR A 365 19.13 4.23 17.83
CA THR A 365 18.09 4.90 18.64
C THR A 365 18.76 5.90 19.58
N LYS A 366 18.83 7.15 19.18
CA LYS A 366 18.98 8.27 20.13
C LYS A 366 17.96 9.35 19.74
N PRO A 367 16.94 9.61 20.54
CA PRO A 367 16.04 10.73 20.32
C PRO A 367 16.73 12.04 20.72
N GLY A 368 16.36 13.09 19.98
CA GLY A 368 16.90 14.42 20.00
C GLY A 368 16.98 15.07 21.37
N GLN A 369 18.06 15.82 21.54
CA GLN A 369 18.13 16.92 22.49
C GLN A 369 17.92 18.23 21.75
N THR A 370 16.84 18.91 22.14
CA THR A 370 16.59 20.34 21.95
C THR A 370 17.81 21.15 22.38
N ALA A 371 18.33 21.97 21.51
CA ALA A 371 19.20 23.11 21.88
C ALA A 371 18.47 24.39 21.49
N THR A 372 17.90 25.02 22.50
CA THR A 372 17.60 26.45 22.57
C THR A 372 18.92 27.22 22.65
N SER A 373 19.15 28.21 21.79
CA SER A 373 19.75 29.50 22.20
C SER A 373 19.84 30.49 21.03
N MET A 374 19.30 31.65 21.30
CA MET A 374 19.58 33.03 20.86
C MET A 374 19.21 33.38 19.42
#